data_1b41cfcd44e981402c369f392dab9e7b
#
_entry.id   1b41cfcd44e981402c369f392dab9e7b
#
_cell.length_a   1.000
_cell.length_b   1.000
_cell.length_c   1.000
_cell.angle_alpha   90.00
_cell.angle_beta   90.00
_cell.angle_gamma   90.00
#
_symmetry.space_group_name_H-M   'P 1'
#
loop_
_entity.id
_entity.type
_entity.pdbx_description
1 polymer ?
#
loop_
_entity_poly.entity_id
_entity_poly.type
_entity_poly.pdbx_seq_one_letter_code
_entity_poly.pdbx_strand_id
1 'polypeptide(L)'
;WFFVEGGRTILISGTRGAGKTSLLSALMLMIQKKVRIITVEDTLELPTDSFNEMGYNILPMKVRSAISGEISEMTAEEGIRTTLRLGDSSLIIGEVRSTEARALYEAMRVGALANVVMGTIHGESPYGVFDRIVNDLGVTRTSFKATDIIVSVNKIRSADRLRELRRVLNITEVRKDWQEDPKREGGFVDLCTYDIKTDELIPTRSLLEGESEIVKDIAVKVKDWAGNWDRIIENIEARGEILGKIIEYSEKKKDPNILEAPFVSRAVDRYYEIIKELNDLKGYANKEEIIKEFEAWLEKAN
;
A
#
# COMPACT_ATOMS: atom_id res chain seq x y z
N TRP A 1 0.18 5.81 0.20
CA TRP A 1 -1.06 6.36 -0.32
C TRP A 1 -0.99 6.55 -1.84
N PHE A 2 -0.05 7.30 -2.39
CA PHE A 2 0.09 7.56 -3.83
C PHE A 2 0.03 6.28 -4.69
N PHE A 3 0.76 5.23 -4.32
CA PHE A 3 0.76 3.95 -5.04
C PHE A 3 -0.56 3.18 -4.91
N VAL A 4 -1.25 3.31 -3.77
CA VAL A 4 -2.58 2.69 -3.56
C VAL A 4 -3.58 3.29 -4.53
N GLU A 5 -3.64 4.62 -4.62
CA GLU A 5 -4.52 5.32 -5.57
C GLU A 5 -4.10 5.09 -7.02
N GLY A 6 -2.80 4.98 -7.27
CA GLY A 6 -2.25 4.67 -8.58
C GLY A 6 -2.52 3.24 -9.07
N GLY A 7 -3.24 2.41 -8.29
CA GLY A 7 -3.62 1.05 -8.67
C GLY A 7 -2.42 0.11 -8.84
N ARG A 8 -1.43 0.20 -7.94
CA ARG A 8 -0.19 -0.59 -8.05
C ARG A 8 -0.23 -1.85 -7.22
N THR A 9 0.60 -2.81 -7.61
CA THR A 9 0.81 -4.02 -6.83
C THR A 9 1.82 -3.76 -5.73
N ILE A 10 1.38 -3.92 -4.47
CA ILE A 10 2.17 -3.62 -3.28
C ILE A 10 2.29 -4.86 -2.40
N LEU A 11 3.49 -5.34 -2.17
CA LEU A 11 3.77 -6.39 -1.20
C LEU A 11 4.40 -5.81 0.06
N ILE A 12 3.80 -6.09 1.21
CA ILE A 12 4.32 -5.71 2.52
C ILE A 12 5.09 -6.89 3.08
N SER A 13 6.40 -6.76 3.15
CA SER A 13 7.30 -7.81 3.61
C SER A 13 7.82 -7.53 5.02
N GLY A 14 8.19 -8.58 5.73
CA GLY A 14 8.80 -8.48 7.05
C GLY A 14 8.71 -9.76 7.85
N THR A 15 9.42 -9.78 8.97
CA THR A 15 9.41 -10.89 9.92
C THR A 15 8.07 -11.01 10.67
N ARG A 16 7.90 -12.10 11.41
CA ARG A 16 6.71 -12.29 12.26
C ARG A 16 6.61 -11.18 13.32
N GLY A 17 5.42 -10.57 13.44
CA GLY A 17 5.16 -9.49 14.39
C GLY A 17 5.78 -8.14 14.02
N ALA A 18 6.29 -7.96 12.78
CA ALA A 18 6.84 -6.70 12.29
C ALA A 18 5.77 -5.62 12.00
N GLY A 19 4.48 -5.98 12.02
CA GLY A 19 3.37 -5.04 11.77
C GLY A 19 2.86 -5.03 10.33
N LYS A 20 3.11 -6.10 9.55
CA LYS A 20 2.66 -6.21 8.15
C LYS A 20 1.14 -6.02 8.00
N THR A 21 0.34 -6.80 8.75
CA THR A 21 -1.13 -6.74 8.70
C THR A 21 -1.65 -5.38 9.17
N SER A 22 -1.02 -4.78 10.18
CA SER A 22 -1.39 -3.43 10.65
C SER A 22 -1.14 -2.36 9.57
N LEU A 23 0.01 -2.43 8.88
CA LEU A 23 0.30 -1.52 7.77
C LEU A 23 -0.64 -1.78 6.59
N LEU A 24 -0.94 -3.04 6.27
CA LEU A 24 -1.91 -3.39 5.23
C LEU A 24 -3.28 -2.77 5.52
N SER A 25 -3.78 -2.94 6.75
CA SER A 25 -5.06 -2.34 7.17
C SER A 25 -5.04 -0.80 7.09
N ALA A 26 -3.95 -0.16 7.49
CA ALA A 26 -3.79 1.28 7.37
C ALA A 26 -3.78 1.76 5.90
N LEU A 27 -3.13 1.02 5.00
CA LEU A 27 -3.13 1.32 3.56
C LEU A 27 -4.51 1.11 2.92
N MET A 28 -5.32 0.19 3.42
CA MET A 28 -6.70 0.01 2.95
C MET A 28 -7.56 1.26 3.17
N LEU A 29 -7.30 2.06 4.23
CA LEU A 29 -7.99 3.34 4.45
C LEU A 29 -7.73 4.37 3.34
N MET A 30 -6.64 4.21 2.59
CA MET A 30 -6.29 5.07 1.47
C MET A 30 -7.03 4.73 0.17
N ILE A 31 -7.76 3.62 0.13
CA ILE A 31 -8.63 3.24 -0.98
C ILE A 31 -9.92 4.07 -0.91
N GLN A 32 -10.33 4.67 -2.01
CA GLN A 32 -11.57 5.45 -2.03
C GLN A 32 -12.79 4.54 -1.78
N LYS A 33 -13.74 4.98 -0.96
CA LYS A 33 -14.93 4.20 -0.56
C LYS A 33 -15.80 3.71 -1.71
N LYS A 34 -15.78 4.42 -2.85
CA LYS A 34 -16.49 4.01 -4.08
C LYS A 34 -15.90 2.77 -4.75
N VAL A 35 -14.66 2.42 -4.41
CA VAL A 35 -13.96 1.26 -4.98
C VAL A 35 -14.32 0.02 -4.17
N ARG A 36 -14.73 -1.05 -4.86
CA ARG A 36 -14.94 -2.35 -4.21
C ARG A 36 -13.60 -2.92 -3.76
N ILE A 37 -13.56 -3.43 -2.54
CA ILE A 37 -12.44 -4.16 -1.97
C ILE A 37 -12.84 -5.61 -1.78
N ILE A 38 -12.02 -6.55 -2.22
CA ILE A 38 -12.19 -7.97 -1.94
C ILE A 38 -10.98 -8.42 -1.13
N THR A 39 -11.21 -8.98 0.05
CA THR A 39 -10.14 -9.58 0.85
C THR A 39 -10.18 -11.10 0.69
N VAL A 40 -9.00 -11.72 0.60
CA VAL A 40 -8.84 -13.18 0.57
C VAL A 40 -7.92 -13.57 1.72
N GLU A 41 -8.46 -14.33 2.67
CA GLU A 41 -7.75 -14.71 3.89
C GLU A 41 -8.07 -16.15 4.28
N ASP A 42 -7.07 -16.90 4.74
CA ASP A 42 -7.26 -18.21 5.37
C ASP A 42 -7.64 -18.05 6.87
N THR A 43 -7.08 -17.05 7.50
CA THR A 43 -7.42 -16.61 8.85
C THR A 43 -7.85 -15.15 8.78
N LEU A 44 -9.07 -14.85 9.23
CA LEU A 44 -9.60 -13.49 9.19
C LEU A 44 -8.87 -12.61 10.21
N GLU A 45 -7.96 -11.77 9.75
CA GLU A 45 -7.19 -10.81 10.55
C GLU A 45 -7.54 -9.36 10.21
N LEU A 46 -8.04 -9.11 8.99
CA LEU A 46 -8.39 -7.77 8.54
C LEU A 46 -9.75 -7.35 9.14
N PRO A 47 -9.88 -6.12 9.64
CA PRO A 47 -11.09 -5.64 10.33
C PRO A 47 -12.19 -5.25 9.33
N THR A 48 -12.63 -6.18 8.48
CA THR A 48 -13.56 -5.93 7.37
C THR A 48 -14.92 -5.41 7.83
N ASP A 49 -15.42 -5.85 8.99
CA ASP A 49 -16.68 -5.35 9.55
C ASP A 49 -16.59 -3.86 9.91
N SER A 50 -15.49 -3.45 10.56
CA SER A 50 -15.25 -2.04 10.88
C SER A 50 -15.13 -1.18 9.62
N PHE A 51 -14.54 -1.70 8.54
CA PHE A 51 -14.50 -1.00 7.25
C PHE A 51 -15.90 -0.83 6.65
N ASN A 52 -16.74 -1.87 6.71
CA ASN A 52 -18.15 -1.78 6.27
C ASN A 52 -18.93 -0.73 7.07
N GLU A 53 -18.73 -0.68 8.40
CA GLU A 53 -19.34 0.33 9.27
C GLU A 53 -18.91 1.77 8.91
N MET A 54 -17.68 1.95 8.44
CA MET A 54 -17.16 3.23 7.95
C MET A 54 -17.60 3.56 6.51
N GLY A 55 -18.38 2.70 5.86
CA GLY A 55 -18.94 2.90 4.52
C GLY A 55 -18.05 2.45 3.37
N TYR A 56 -17.02 1.63 3.61
CA TYR A 56 -16.27 0.97 2.53
C TYR A 56 -17.09 -0.18 1.94
N ASN A 57 -16.99 -0.38 0.63
CA ASN A 57 -17.58 -1.52 -0.06
C ASN A 57 -16.59 -2.70 -0.03
N ILE A 58 -16.59 -3.47 1.05
CA ILE A 58 -15.67 -4.57 1.26
C ILE A 58 -16.37 -5.91 1.31
N LEU A 59 -15.85 -6.89 0.55
CA LEU A 59 -16.32 -8.27 0.51
C LEU A 59 -15.21 -9.18 1.07
N PRO A 60 -15.36 -9.68 2.32
CA PRO A 60 -14.42 -10.66 2.85
C PRO A 60 -14.66 -12.03 2.25
N MET A 61 -13.59 -12.67 1.80
CA MET A 61 -13.59 -14.02 1.27
C MET A 61 -12.67 -14.89 2.13
N LYS A 62 -13.29 -15.71 2.99
CA LYS A 62 -12.57 -16.72 3.76
C LYS A 62 -12.28 -17.92 2.87
N VAL A 63 -11.05 -18.37 2.87
CA VAL A 63 -10.58 -19.53 2.10
C VAL A 63 -10.00 -20.58 3.03
N ARG A 64 -9.90 -21.81 2.55
CA ARG A 64 -9.35 -22.92 3.32
C ARG A 64 -7.88 -22.67 3.67
N SER A 65 -7.52 -22.86 4.94
CA SER A 65 -6.13 -22.91 5.35
C SER A 65 -5.43 -24.13 4.73
N ALA A 66 -4.18 -23.96 4.31
CA ALA A 66 -3.36 -25.07 3.79
C ALA A 66 -3.22 -26.25 4.76
N ILE A 67 -3.52 -26.06 6.04
CA ILE A 67 -3.39 -27.04 7.13
C ILE A 67 -4.72 -27.76 7.41
N SER A 68 -5.87 -27.15 7.11
CA SER A 68 -7.19 -27.77 7.36
C SER A 68 -7.55 -28.74 6.22
N GLY A 69 -7.74 -30.02 6.56
CA GLY A 69 -8.07 -31.09 5.61
C GLY A 69 -9.54 -31.15 5.15
N GLU A 70 -10.37 -30.14 5.41
CA GLU A 70 -11.79 -30.14 5.03
C GLU A 70 -11.94 -29.86 3.52
N ILE A 71 -12.56 -30.80 2.82
CA ILE A 71 -12.69 -30.80 1.35
C ILE A 71 -13.78 -29.82 0.86
N SER A 72 -14.63 -29.32 1.76
CA SER A 72 -15.80 -28.50 1.41
C SER A 72 -15.53 -27.01 1.28
N GLU A 73 -14.38 -26.52 1.69
CA GLU A 73 -14.04 -25.10 1.66
C GLU A 73 -13.27 -24.72 0.36
N MET A 74 -13.55 -23.52 -0.15
CA MET A 74 -12.87 -22.94 -1.30
C MET A 74 -11.36 -22.78 -1.03
N THR A 75 -10.52 -23.15 -1.96
CA THR A 75 -9.08 -22.92 -1.85
C THR A 75 -8.75 -21.43 -2.10
N ALA A 76 -7.60 -20.95 -1.59
CA ALA A 76 -7.16 -19.58 -1.83
C ALA A 76 -6.96 -19.29 -3.33
N GLU A 77 -6.51 -20.29 -4.11
CA GLU A 77 -6.38 -20.20 -5.57
C GLU A 77 -7.74 -20.01 -6.25
N GLU A 78 -8.75 -20.79 -5.89
CA GLU A 78 -10.11 -20.66 -6.39
C GLU A 78 -10.74 -19.32 -5.97
N GLY A 79 -10.50 -18.90 -4.74
CA GLY A 79 -10.90 -17.59 -4.23
C GLY A 79 -10.38 -16.46 -5.11
N ILE A 80 -9.07 -16.41 -5.36
CA ILE A 80 -8.45 -15.39 -6.23
C ILE A 80 -9.01 -15.46 -7.65
N ARG A 81 -9.14 -16.63 -8.25
CA ARG A 81 -9.73 -16.78 -9.60
C ARG A 81 -11.19 -16.32 -9.65
N THR A 82 -11.93 -16.49 -8.56
CA THR A 82 -13.30 -15.99 -8.44
C THR A 82 -13.35 -14.48 -8.41
N THR A 83 -12.40 -13.82 -7.71
CA THR A 83 -12.35 -12.34 -7.67
C THR A 83 -12.23 -11.71 -9.05
N LEU A 84 -11.52 -12.36 -9.98
CA LEU A 84 -11.36 -11.87 -11.35
C LEU A 84 -12.68 -11.78 -12.14
N ARG A 85 -13.70 -12.49 -11.69
CA ARG A 85 -15.04 -12.51 -12.33
C ARG A 85 -16.01 -11.53 -11.69
N LEU A 86 -15.64 -10.92 -10.56
CA LEU A 86 -16.50 -10.03 -9.80
C LEU A 86 -16.43 -8.55 -10.27
N GLY A 87 -15.70 -8.28 -11.35
CA GLY A 87 -15.50 -6.94 -11.91
C GLY A 87 -14.38 -6.15 -11.24
N ASP A 88 -14.28 -4.87 -11.57
CA ASP A 88 -13.22 -3.98 -11.10
C ASP A 88 -13.23 -3.88 -9.57
N SER A 89 -12.20 -4.42 -8.95
CA SER A 89 -12.06 -4.44 -7.50
C SER A 89 -10.60 -4.27 -7.11
N SER A 90 -10.37 -3.75 -5.92
CA SER A 90 -9.09 -3.87 -5.23
C SER A 90 -9.00 -5.24 -4.59
N LEU A 91 -7.87 -5.93 -4.74
CA LEU A 91 -7.65 -7.25 -4.18
C LEU A 91 -6.65 -7.18 -3.03
N ILE A 92 -7.08 -7.64 -1.87
CA ILE A 92 -6.26 -7.66 -0.66
C ILE A 92 -6.05 -9.12 -0.21
N ILE A 93 -4.80 -9.55 -0.16
CA ILE A 93 -4.42 -10.88 0.31
C ILE A 93 -3.86 -10.75 1.72
N GLY A 94 -4.49 -11.39 2.69
CA GLY A 94 -4.03 -11.36 4.09
C GLY A 94 -2.56 -11.76 4.20
N GLU A 95 -2.20 -12.92 3.66
CA GLU A 95 -0.81 -13.36 3.53
C GLU A 95 -0.60 -14.29 2.33
N VAL A 96 0.48 -14.06 1.60
CA VAL A 96 0.92 -14.92 0.49
C VAL A 96 1.85 -16.00 1.04
N ARG A 97 1.40 -17.27 1.08
CA ARG A 97 2.11 -18.37 1.77
C ARG A 97 2.41 -19.57 0.89
N SER A 98 1.55 -19.88 -0.09
CA SER A 98 1.58 -21.17 -0.80
C SER A 98 1.15 -21.05 -2.27
N THR A 99 0.38 -22.00 -2.77
CA THR A 99 -0.01 -22.12 -4.18
C THR A 99 -0.84 -20.96 -4.71
N GLU A 100 -1.53 -20.22 -3.85
CA GLU A 100 -2.28 -19.01 -4.21
C GLU A 100 -1.39 -17.92 -4.84
N ALA A 101 -0.09 -17.93 -4.54
CA ALA A 101 0.86 -17.02 -5.16
C ALA A 101 0.82 -17.10 -6.69
N ARG A 102 0.72 -18.29 -7.26
CA ARG A 102 0.66 -18.47 -8.72
C ARG A 102 -0.60 -17.86 -9.32
N ALA A 103 -1.76 -18.11 -8.70
CA ALA A 103 -3.02 -17.54 -9.15
C ALA A 103 -3.04 -16.02 -9.02
N LEU A 104 -2.47 -15.48 -7.93
CA LEU A 104 -2.30 -14.05 -7.72
C LEU A 104 -1.47 -13.41 -8.84
N TYR A 105 -0.31 -13.99 -9.14
CA TYR A 105 0.57 -13.46 -10.19
C TYR A 105 0.01 -13.67 -11.60
N GLU A 106 -0.77 -14.71 -11.83
CA GLU A 106 -1.53 -14.89 -13.08
C GLU A 106 -2.56 -13.74 -13.21
N ALA A 107 -3.32 -13.47 -12.16
CA ALA A 107 -4.30 -12.40 -12.11
C ALA A 107 -3.68 -11.00 -12.38
N MET A 108 -2.55 -10.71 -11.74
CA MET A 108 -1.82 -9.46 -11.95
C MET A 108 -1.36 -9.29 -13.40
N ARG A 109 -0.86 -10.36 -14.04
CA ARG A 109 -0.33 -10.31 -15.42
C ARG A 109 -1.40 -10.11 -16.48
N VAL A 110 -2.59 -10.67 -16.28
CA VAL A 110 -3.69 -10.58 -17.24
C VAL A 110 -4.33 -9.18 -17.22
N GLY A 111 -3.92 -8.33 -16.26
CA GLY A 111 -4.50 -6.98 -16.10
C GLY A 111 -5.98 -7.01 -15.70
N ALA A 112 -6.43 -8.16 -15.17
CA ALA A 112 -7.81 -8.36 -14.75
C ALA A 112 -8.17 -7.60 -13.48
N LEU A 113 -7.18 -7.00 -12.81
CA LEU A 113 -7.33 -6.20 -11.61
C LEU A 113 -7.11 -4.73 -11.97
N ALA A 114 -8.20 -3.98 -12.11
CA ALA A 114 -8.17 -2.58 -12.52
C ALA A 114 -7.70 -1.62 -11.42
N ASN A 115 -7.65 -2.10 -10.18
CA ASN A 115 -7.31 -1.32 -8.99
C ASN A 115 -6.10 -1.90 -8.25
N VAL A 116 -5.81 -1.37 -7.06
CA VAL A 116 -4.68 -1.80 -6.26
C VAL A 116 -4.76 -3.28 -5.85
N VAL A 117 -3.61 -3.95 -5.90
CA VAL A 117 -3.42 -5.28 -5.32
C VAL A 117 -2.44 -5.15 -4.17
N MET A 118 -2.84 -5.56 -2.98
CA MET A 118 -1.96 -5.54 -1.82
C MET A 118 -1.96 -6.90 -1.12
N GLY A 119 -0.81 -7.24 -0.53
CA GLY A 119 -0.72 -8.45 0.28
C GLY A 119 0.46 -8.40 1.22
N THR A 120 0.44 -9.26 2.24
CA THR A 120 1.59 -9.45 3.11
C THR A 120 2.36 -10.71 2.72
N ILE A 121 3.66 -10.70 2.96
CA ILE A 121 4.54 -11.85 2.72
C ILE A 121 5.67 -11.89 3.75
N HIS A 122 6.11 -13.07 4.11
CA HIS A 122 7.34 -13.23 4.86
C HIS A 122 8.56 -12.99 3.97
N GLY A 123 9.43 -12.07 4.39
CA GLY A 123 10.69 -11.73 3.72
C GLY A 123 11.33 -10.54 4.40
N GLU A 124 12.64 -10.56 4.60
CA GLU A 124 13.37 -9.49 5.33
C GLU A 124 13.85 -8.37 4.41
N SER A 125 13.83 -8.62 3.10
CA SER A 125 14.31 -7.68 2.08
C SER A 125 13.58 -7.91 0.77
N PRO A 126 13.64 -6.95 -0.20
CA PRO A 126 13.09 -7.14 -1.54
C PRO A 126 13.62 -8.39 -2.25
N TYR A 127 14.90 -8.69 -2.08
CA TYR A 127 15.48 -9.92 -2.64
C TYR A 127 14.95 -11.18 -1.93
N GLY A 128 14.77 -11.16 -0.62
CA GLY A 128 14.17 -12.27 0.13
C GLY A 128 12.71 -12.53 -0.30
N VAL A 129 11.98 -11.49 -0.65
CA VAL A 129 10.62 -11.61 -1.24
C VAL A 129 10.70 -12.28 -2.61
N PHE A 130 11.62 -11.84 -3.48
CA PHE A 130 11.85 -12.43 -4.79
C PHE A 130 12.20 -13.92 -4.67
N ASP A 131 13.17 -14.24 -3.84
CA ASP A 131 13.63 -15.63 -3.62
C ASP A 131 12.50 -16.52 -3.16
N ARG A 132 11.73 -16.08 -2.16
CA ARG A 132 10.56 -16.81 -1.67
C ARG A 132 9.50 -17.01 -2.73
N ILE A 133 9.12 -15.98 -3.48
CA ILE A 133 8.06 -16.07 -4.48
C ILE A 133 8.49 -16.95 -5.65
N VAL A 134 9.72 -16.81 -6.12
CA VAL A 134 10.21 -17.52 -7.31
C VAL A 134 10.63 -18.94 -6.95
N ASN A 135 11.48 -19.11 -5.95
CA ASN A 135 12.09 -20.40 -5.66
C ASN A 135 11.23 -21.26 -4.73
N ASP A 136 10.59 -20.70 -3.69
CA ASP A 136 9.78 -21.49 -2.77
C ASP A 136 8.34 -21.70 -3.29
N LEU A 137 7.69 -20.62 -3.80
CA LEU A 137 6.29 -20.65 -4.23
C LEU A 137 6.14 -20.98 -5.72
N GLY A 138 7.23 -21.05 -6.47
CA GLY A 138 7.28 -21.50 -7.86
C GLY A 138 6.60 -20.55 -8.86
N VAL A 139 6.57 -19.27 -8.56
CA VAL A 139 6.18 -18.21 -9.50
C VAL A 139 7.35 -17.95 -10.45
N THR A 140 7.09 -17.83 -11.75
CA THR A 140 8.18 -17.55 -12.70
C THR A 140 8.78 -16.17 -12.47
N ARG A 141 10.08 -15.98 -12.77
CA ARG A 141 10.76 -14.67 -12.71
C ARG A 141 10.02 -13.61 -13.52
N THR A 142 9.56 -13.96 -14.70
CA THR A 142 8.76 -13.07 -15.56
C THR A 142 7.45 -12.66 -14.89
N SER A 143 6.78 -13.57 -14.17
CA SER A 143 5.56 -13.25 -13.45
C SER A 143 5.84 -12.35 -12.25
N PHE A 144 6.95 -12.53 -11.53
CA PHE A 144 7.35 -11.69 -10.40
C PHE A 144 7.44 -10.20 -10.79
N LYS A 145 7.77 -9.90 -12.04
CA LYS A 145 7.77 -8.53 -12.57
C LYS A 145 6.40 -7.83 -12.51
N ALA A 146 5.31 -8.54 -12.22
CA ALA A 146 4.01 -7.92 -11.94
C ALA A 146 3.94 -7.24 -10.56
N THR A 147 4.89 -7.52 -9.65
CA THR A 147 5.06 -6.73 -8.43
C THR A 147 5.62 -5.37 -8.80
N ASP A 148 4.99 -4.29 -8.31
CA ASP A 148 5.45 -2.92 -8.54
C ASP A 148 6.27 -2.40 -7.35
N ILE A 149 5.75 -2.56 -6.14
CA ILE A 149 6.34 -2.00 -4.92
C ILE A 149 6.47 -3.09 -3.85
N ILE A 150 7.60 -3.11 -3.18
CA ILE A 150 7.83 -3.88 -1.96
C ILE A 150 8.08 -2.91 -0.81
N VAL A 151 7.25 -2.99 0.23
CA VAL A 151 7.40 -2.23 1.47
C VAL A 151 7.96 -3.17 2.54
N SER A 152 9.20 -2.97 2.93
CA SER A 152 9.82 -3.81 3.95
C SER A 152 9.63 -3.19 5.34
N VAL A 153 9.01 -3.95 6.24
CA VAL A 153 8.78 -3.55 7.62
C VAL A 153 9.56 -4.47 8.58
N ASN A 154 10.13 -3.91 9.62
CA ASN A 154 10.82 -4.73 10.60
C ASN A 154 10.77 -4.10 12.01
N LYS A 155 11.21 -4.88 12.97
CA LYS A 155 11.41 -4.46 14.36
C LYS A 155 12.80 -3.88 14.51
N ILE A 156 12.87 -2.71 15.11
CA ILE A 156 14.12 -2.06 15.51
C ILE A 156 14.17 -2.07 17.03
N ARG A 157 15.30 -2.45 17.58
CA ARG A 157 15.51 -2.52 19.02
C ARG A 157 16.32 -1.33 19.50
N SER A 158 15.91 -0.77 20.63
CA SER A 158 16.74 0.19 21.35
C SER A 158 18.06 -0.47 21.84
N ALA A 159 19.08 0.34 22.12
CA ALA A 159 20.39 -0.16 22.55
C ALA A 159 20.33 -0.99 23.85
N ASP A 160 19.43 -0.65 24.75
CA ASP A 160 19.15 -1.38 25.99
C ASP A 160 18.31 -2.65 25.79
N ARG A 161 17.81 -2.89 24.55
CA ARG A 161 16.92 -3.99 24.17
C ARG A 161 15.56 -4.03 24.90
N LEU A 162 15.20 -2.99 25.63
CA LEU A 162 13.95 -2.92 26.40
C LEU A 162 12.75 -2.47 25.53
N ARG A 163 13.01 -1.82 24.40
CA ARG A 163 11.97 -1.32 23.52
C ARG A 163 12.13 -1.89 22.11
N GLU A 164 11.01 -2.33 21.54
CA GLU A 164 10.93 -2.72 20.13
C GLU A 164 10.03 -1.70 19.41
N LEU A 165 10.58 -1.05 18.39
CA LEU A 165 9.86 -0.17 17.49
C LEU A 165 9.60 -0.93 16.17
N ARG A 166 8.44 -0.72 15.57
CA ARG A 166 8.13 -1.24 14.23
C ARG A 166 8.29 -0.11 13.24
N ARG A 167 9.10 -0.30 12.19
CA ARG A 167 9.38 0.74 11.20
C ARG A 167 9.33 0.17 9.79
N VAL A 168 8.91 1.02 8.85
CA VAL A 168 9.16 0.78 7.43
C VAL A 168 10.64 1.04 7.19
N LEU A 169 11.37 0.04 6.70
CA LEU A 169 12.81 0.16 6.43
C LEU A 169 13.08 0.70 5.04
N ASN A 170 12.33 0.24 4.06
CA ASN A 170 12.41 0.76 2.71
C ASN A 170 11.10 0.61 1.95
N ILE A 171 10.93 1.46 0.95
CA ILE A 171 9.92 1.35 -0.09
C ILE A 171 10.71 1.15 -1.39
N THR A 172 10.62 -0.05 -1.96
CA THR A 172 11.44 -0.47 -3.10
C THR A 172 10.56 -0.68 -4.33
N GLU A 173 10.94 -0.04 -5.42
CA GLU A 173 10.38 -0.27 -6.76
C GLU A 173 10.99 -1.53 -7.37
N VAL A 174 10.16 -2.36 -7.99
CA VAL A 174 10.58 -3.52 -8.78
C VAL A 174 10.57 -3.13 -10.26
N ARG A 175 11.75 -2.87 -10.81
CA ARG A 175 11.93 -2.59 -12.24
C ARG A 175 11.69 -3.82 -13.11
N LYS A 176 11.47 -3.62 -14.40
CA LYS A 176 11.03 -4.68 -15.32
C LYS A 176 12.14 -5.18 -16.25
N ASP A 177 13.29 -4.50 -16.35
CA ASP A 177 14.31 -4.76 -17.39
C ASP A 177 15.33 -5.85 -17.04
N TRP A 178 15.41 -6.31 -15.79
CA TRP A 178 16.28 -7.41 -15.39
C TRP A 178 15.83 -8.76 -16.00
N GLN A 179 16.74 -9.73 -16.14
CA GLN A 179 16.50 -11.02 -16.77
C GLN A 179 16.59 -12.19 -15.78
N GLU A 180 17.70 -12.30 -15.06
CA GLU A 180 18.03 -13.45 -14.23
C GLU A 180 17.98 -13.12 -12.73
N ASP A 181 18.66 -12.08 -12.32
CA ASP A 181 18.84 -11.71 -10.91
C ASP A 181 18.58 -10.21 -10.69
N PRO A 182 17.39 -9.86 -10.15
CA PRO A 182 17.04 -8.45 -9.96
C PRO A 182 17.98 -7.70 -9.05
N LYS A 183 18.67 -8.38 -8.12
CA LYS A 183 19.63 -7.73 -7.24
C LYS A 183 20.90 -7.31 -7.99
N ARG A 184 21.37 -8.11 -8.94
CA ARG A 184 22.59 -7.84 -9.71
C ARG A 184 22.34 -6.94 -10.90
N GLU A 185 21.13 -6.96 -11.42
CA GLU A 185 20.75 -6.30 -12.66
C GLU A 185 19.97 -4.99 -12.42
N GLY A 186 19.98 -4.44 -11.19
CA GLY A 186 19.30 -3.19 -10.89
C GLY A 186 17.78 -3.25 -10.88
N GLY A 187 17.23 -4.46 -10.70
CA GLY A 187 15.78 -4.70 -10.65
C GLY A 187 15.09 -4.17 -9.37
N PHE A 188 15.88 -3.78 -8.37
CA PHE A 188 15.36 -3.18 -7.13
C PHE A 188 15.93 -1.77 -6.97
N VAL A 189 15.04 -0.79 -6.87
CA VAL A 189 15.39 0.62 -6.65
C VAL A 189 14.63 1.13 -5.43
N ASP A 190 15.37 1.49 -4.38
CA ASP A 190 14.77 2.07 -3.20
C ASP A 190 14.29 3.50 -3.49
N LEU A 191 13.01 3.75 -3.26
CA LEU A 191 12.39 5.08 -3.37
C LEU A 191 12.43 5.83 -2.05
N CYS A 192 12.36 5.08 -0.93
CA CYS A 192 12.55 5.62 0.42
C CYS A 192 13.38 4.64 1.24
N THR A 193 14.23 5.15 2.12
CA THR A 193 15.06 4.37 3.04
C THR A 193 14.97 4.94 4.45
N TYR A 194 14.95 4.06 5.44
CA TYR A 194 14.90 4.46 6.84
C TYR A 194 16.27 4.86 7.36
N ASP A 195 16.35 6.04 7.96
CA ASP A 195 17.51 6.47 8.73
C ASP A 195 17.30 6.18 10.23
N ILE A 196 18.09 5.25 10.75
CA ILE A 196 18.03 4.85 12.16
C ILE A 196 18.47 5.98 13.12
N LYS A 197 19.21 6.98 12.65
CA LYS A 197 19.71 8.06 13.49
C LYS A 197 18.63 9.12 13.75
N THR A 198 17.85 9.45 12.72
CA THR A 198 16.78 10.44 12.81
C THR A 198 15.41 9.82 13.10
N ASP A 199 15.31 8.47 13.03
CA ASP A 199 14.04 7.72 13.11
C ASP A 199 13.05 8.12 12.01
N GLU A 200 13.55 8.40 10.80
CA GLU A 200 12.76 8.90 9.67
C GLU A 200 12.89 8.01 8.44
N LEU A 201 11.82 7.94 7.64
CA LEU A 201 11.84 7.34 6.32
C LEU A 201 12.13 8.42 5.28
N ILE A 202 13.34 8.41 4.71
CA ILE A 202 13.85 9.48 3.85
C ILE A 202 13.68 9.11 2.37
N PRO A 203 13.12 10.00 1.52
CA PRO A 203 13.08 9.79 0.08
C PRO A 203 14.49 9.77 -0.51
N THR A 204 14.72 8.86 -1.46
CA THR A 204 16.00 8.74 -2.16
C THR A 204 16.08 9.69 -3.35
N ARG A 205 17.29 9.88 -3.88
CA ARG A 205 17.50 10.64 -5.13
C ARG A 205 16.69 10.08 -6.29
N SER A 206 16.61 8.75 -6.40
CA SER A 206 15.84 8.11 -7.48
C SER A 206 14.36 8.50 -7.48
N LEU A 207 13.77 8.74 -6.31
CA LEU A 207 12.43 9.31 -6.23
C LEU A 207 12.43 10.80 -6.57
N LEU A 208 13.32 11.58 -5.96
CA LEU A 208 13.30 13.04 -6.09
C LEU A 208 13.72 13.54 -7.48
N GLU A 209 14.68 12.87 -8.12
CA GLU A 209 15.21 13.23 -9.45
C GLU A 209 14.42 12.62 -10.62
N GLY A 210 13.32 11.95 -10.35
CA GLY A 210 12.43 11.45 -11.40
C GLY A 210 12.89 10.17 -12.08
N GLU A 211 13.64 9.31 -11.39
CA GLU A 211 14.08 8.02 -11.96
C GLU A 211 13.05 6.90 -11.79
N SER A 212 12.04 7.06 -10.91
CA SER A 212 11.03 6.03 -10.68
C SER A 212 10.16 5.80 -11.91
N GLU A 213 10.18 4.59 -12.44
CA GLU A 213 9.35 4.17 -13.58
C GLU A 213 7.88 4.05 -13.17
N ILE A 214 7.62 3.52 -11.97
CA ILE A 214 6.25 3.34 -11.46
C ILE A 214 5.56 4.68 -11.21
N VAL A 215 6.28 5.66 -10.68
CA VAL A 215 5.72 7.01 -10.48
C VAL A 215 5.42 7.67 -11.82
N LYS A 216 6.31 7.52 -12.81
CA LYS A 216 6.07 7.98 -14.19
C LYS A 216 4.84 7.33 -14.81
N ASP A 217 4.70 6.01 -14.65
CA ASP A 217 3.57 5.25 -15.17
C ASP A 217 2.22 5.67 -14.56
N ILE A 218 2.22 6.10 -13.31
CA ILE A 218 1.03 6.69 -12.67
C ILE A 218 0.77 8.06 -13.28
N ALA A 219 1.81 8.89 -13.38
CA ALA A 219 1.71 10.27 -13.81
C ALA A 219 1.17 10.43 -15.24
N VAL A 220 1.58 9.58 -16.18
CA VAL A 220 1.11 9.66 -17.57
C VAL A 220 -0.39 9.39 -17.72
N LYS A 221 -1.03 8.80 -16.72
CA LYS A 221 -2.48 8.53 -16.68
C LYS A 221 -3.28 9.67 -16.05
N VAL A 222 -2.61 10.68 -15.50
CA VAL A 222 -3.26 11.85 -14.88
C VAL A 222 -3.00 13.07 -15.75
N LYS A 223 -4.09 13.67 -16.25
CA LYS A 223 -4.07 14.75 -17.23
C LYS A 223 -3.11 15.90 -16.89
N ASP A 224 -3.04 16.29 -15.62
CA ASP A 224 -2.29 17.46 -15.18
C ASP A 224 -0.87 17.15 -14.69
N TRP A 225 -0.48 15.86 -14.66
CA TRP A 225 0.83 15.42 -14.19
C TRP A 225 1.79 14.99 -15.31
N ALA A 226 1.26 14.68 -16.49
CA ALA A 226 2.07 14.20 -17.60
C ALA A 226 3.17 15.21 -17.96
N GLY A 227 4.44 14.82 -17.80
CA GLY A 227 5.61 15.65 -18.07
C GLY A 227 5.96 16.70 -17.02
N ASN A 228 5.25 16.75 -15.88
CA ASN A 228 5.53 17.71 -14.81
C ASN A 228 5.88 16.98 -13.51
N TRP A 229 7.19 16.71 -13.31
CA TRP A 229 7.68 15.99 -12.13
C TRP A 229 7.43 16.74 -10.82
N ASP A 230 7.59 18.05 -10.83
CA ASP A 230 7.41 18.87 -9.62
C ASP A 230 5.99 18.75 -9.07
N ARG A 231 4.97 18.74 -9.93
CA ARG A 231 3.58 18.52 -9.51
C ARG A 231 3.34 17.14 -8.91
N ILE A 232 4.05 16.12 -9.39
CA ILE A 232 3.94 14.77 -8.86
C ILE A 232 4.53 14.72 -7.46
N ILE A 233 5.73 15.27 -7.27
CA ILE A 233 6.38 15.35 -5.96
C ILE A 233 5.53 16.19 -5.01
N GLU A 234 5.04 17.33 -5.43
CA GLU A 234 4.12 18.18 -4.65
C GLU A 234 2.89 17.41 -4.16
N ASN A 235 2.30 16.57 -5.02
CA ASN A 235 1.16 15.73 -4.65
C ASN A 235 1.53 14.62 -3.64
N ILE A 236 2.70 14.01 -3.78
CA ILE A 236 3.20 13.01 -2.83
C ILE A 236 3.46 13.67 -1.48
N GLU A 237 4.09 14.84 -1.46
CA GLU A 237 4.37 15.62 -0.26
C GLU A 237 3.08 16.07 0.42
N ALA A 238 2.09 16.59 -0.33
CA ALA A 238 0.80 17.00 0.22
C ALA A 238 0.13 15.87 1.01
N ARG A 239 0.16 14.63 0.49
CA ARG A 239 -0.40 13.45 1.18
C ARG A 239 0.37 13.12 2.46
N GLY A 240 1.69 13.22 2.42
CA GLY A 240 2.53 13.02 3.60
C GLY A 240 2.24 14.08 4.67
N GLU A 241 2.13 15.34 4.26
CA GLU A 241 1.85 16.45 5.17
C GLU A 241 0.45 16.37 5.79
N ILE A 242 -0.57 15.98 5.03
CA ILE A 242 -1.92 15.70 5.55
C ILE A 242 -1.87 14.66 6.68
N LEU A 243 -1.16 13.54 6.48
CA LEU A 243 -1.02 12.53 7.54
C LEU A 243 -0.23 13.08 8.74
N GLY A 244 0.80 13.88 8.51
CA GLY A 244 1.53 14.59 9.56
C GLY A 244 0.63 15.53 10.37
N LYS A 245 -0.24 16.30 9.70
CA LYS A 245 -1.20 17.19 10.38
C LYS A 245 -2.20 16.45 11.27
N ILE A 246 -2.61 15.25 10.90
CA ILE A 246 -3.47 14.41 11.74
C ILE A 246 -2.73 14.02 13.04
N ILE A 247 -1.44 13.65 12.92
CA ILE A 247 -0.60 13.30 14.08
C ILE A 247 -0.44 14.54 15.00
N GLU A 248 -0.03 15.68 14.45
CA GLU A 248 0.11 16.94 15.19
C GLU A 248 -1.19 17.32 15.91
N TYR A 249 -2.34 17.13 15.23
CA TYR A 249 -3.65 17.42 15.81
C TYR A 249 -3.99 16.48 16.98
N SER A 250 -3.71 15.19 16.85
CA SER A 250 -3.87 14.20 17.92
C SER A 250 -3.03 14.57 19.16
N GLU A 251 -1.77 14.95 18.95
CA GLU A 251 -0.86 15.38 20.03
C GLU A 251 -1.36 16.66 20.72
N LYS A 252 -1.77 17.67 19.94
CA LYS A 252 -2.32 18.93 20.44
C LYS A 252 -3.59 18.69 21.28
N LYS A 253 -4.47 17.82 20.84
CA LYS A 253 -5.72 17.46 21.53
C LYS A 253 -5.48 16.46 22.67
N LYS A 254 -4.35 15.78 22.70
CA LYS A 254 -4.03 14.65 23.59
C LYS A 254 -5.07 13.52 23.48
N ASP A 255 -5.56 13.30 22.28
CA ASP A 255 -6.58 12.30 21.98
C ASP A 255 -6.07 11.32 20.90
N PRO A 256 -5.65 10.10 21.30
CA PRO A 256 -5.17 9.09 20.38
C PRO A 256 -6.25 8.54 19.44
N ASN A 257 -7.55 8.71 19.75
CA ASN A 257 -8.63 8.26 18.87
C ASN A 257 -8.63 8.99 17.51
N ILE A 258 -7.99 10.16 17.44
CA ILE A 258 -7.77 10.88 16.17
C ILE A 258 -6.89 10.08 15.19
N LEU A 259 -6.06 9.18 15.70
CA LEU A 259 -5.22 8.30 14.87
C LEU A 259 -5.93 6.98 14.50
N GLU A 260 -7.13 6.75 15.00
CA GLU A 260 -7.90 5.55 14.69
C GLU A 260 -8.63 5.64 13.35
N ALA A 261 -8.95 4.48 12.79
CA ALA A 261 -9.51 4.34 11.45
C ALA A 261 -10.74 5.22 11.16
N PRO A 262 -11.71 5.41 12.08
CA PRO A 262 -12.88 6.27 11.81
C PRO A 262 -12.53 7.72 11.53
N PHE A 263 -11.58 8.30 12.27
CA PHE A 263 -11.16 9.66 12.04
C PHE A 263 -10.29 9.78 10.77
N VAL A 264 -9.31 8.89 10.61
CA VAL A 264 -8.41 8.87 9.45
C VAL A 264 -9.22 8.68 8.16
N SER A 265 -10.23 7.81 8.14
CA SER A 265 -11.12 7.63 6.99
C SER A 265 -11.84 8.92 6.60
N ARG A 266 -12.39 9.66 7.57
CA ARG A 266 -13.01 10.98 7.31
C ARG A 266 -12.01 12.01 6.81
N ALA A 267 -10.79 11.99 7.34
CA ALA A 267 -9.72 12.89 6.92
C ALA A 267 -9.29 12.63 5.46
N VAL A 268 -9.21 11.35 5.06
CA VAL A 268 -8.94 10.96 3.67
C VAL A 268 -10.07 11.40 2.74
N ASP A 269 -11.34 11.19 3.12
CA ASP A 269 -12.48 11.70 2.34
C ASP A 269 -12.40 13.22 2.17
N ARG A 270 -12.10 13.95 3.26
CA ARG A 270 -11.99 15.41 3.22
C ARG A 270 -10.87 15.91 2.31
N TYR A 271 -9.74 15.22 2.27
CA TYR A 271 -8.66 15.52 1.33
C TYR A 271 -9.15 15.50 -0.12
N TYR A 272 -9.92 14.47 -0.52
CA TYR A 272 -10.47 14.40 -1.88
C TYR A 272 -11.52 15.47 -2.16
N GLU A 273 -12.35 15.81 -1.16
CA GLU A 273 -13.31 16.90 -1.30
C GLU A 273 -12.62 18.24 -1.53
N ILE A 274 -11.56 18.55 -0.74
CA ILE A 274 -10.77 19.77 -0.90
C ILE A 274 -10.16 19.85 -2.29
N ILE A 275 -9.54 18.77 -2.78
CA ILE A 275 -8.98 18.75 -4.12
C ILE A 275 -10.05 19.05 -5.17
N LYS A 276 -11.22 18.43 -5.03
CA LYS A 276 -12.35 18.67 -5.95
C LYS A 276 -12.80 20.13 -5.89
N GLU A 277 -13.04 20.67 -4.70
CA GLU A 277 -13.46 22.06 -4.50
C GLU A 277 -12.47 23.06 -5.11
N LEU A 278 -11.17 22.86 -4.88
CA LEU A 278 -10.12 23.72 -5.43
C LEU A 278 -10.01 23.60 -6.95
N ASN A 279 -10.09 22.39 -7.50
CA ASN A 279 -10.07 22.17 -8.94
C ASN A 279 -11.29 22.81 -9.64
N ASP A 280 -12.48 22.68 -9.06
CA ASP A 280 -13.70 23.28 -9.61
C ASP A 280 -13.64 24.82 -9.59
N LEU A 281 -12.98 25.40 -8.57
CA LEU A 281 -12.86 26.86 -8.42
C LEU A 281 -11.73 27.50 -9.25
N LYS A 282 -10.58 26.82 -9.33
CA LYS A 282 -9.33 27.41 -9.85
C LYS A 282 -8.67 26.60 -10.96
N GLY A 283 -9.20 25.43 -11.28
CA GLY A 283 -8.66 24.49 -12.28
C GLY A 283 -7.49 23.63 -11.80
N TYR A 284 -6.84 23.98 -10.68
CA TYR A 284 -5.75 23.21 -10.07
C TYR A 284 -5.67 23.45 -8.56
N ALA A 285 -5.47 22.37 -7.81
CA ALA A 285 -5.25 22.40 -6.37
C ALA A 285 -3.74 22.27 -6.07
N ASN A 286 -3.09 23.33 -5.61
CA ASN A 286 -1.70 23.27 -5.16
C ASN A 286 -1.58 22.78 -3.70
N LYS A 287 -0.40 22.34 -3.31
CA LYS A 287 -0.14 21.78 -1.98
C LYS A 287 -0.50 22.73 -0.85
N GLU A 288 -0.08 23.99 -0.93
CA GLU A 288 -0.27 24.99 0.12
C GLU A 288 -1.76 25.27 0.39
N GLU A 289 -2.55 25.37 -0.67
CA GLU A 289 -4.00 25.55 -0.56
C GLU A 289 -4.69 24.30 0.02
N ILE A 290 -4.28 23.10 -0.40
CA ILE A 290 -4.80 21.84 0.14
C ILE A 290 -4.53 21.78 1.65
N ILE A 291 -3.30 22.04 2.09
CA ILE A 291 -2.93 22.00 3.50
C ILE A 291 -3.70 23.03 4.31
N LYS A 292 -3.80 24.27 3.82
CA LYS A 292 -4.56 25.34 4.48
C LYS A 292 -6.02 24.99 4.71
N GLU A 293 -6.70 24.48 3.68
CA GLU A 293 -8.11 24.09 3.79
C GLU A 293 -8.28 22.87 4.71
N PHE A 294 -7.31 21.95 4.70
CA PHE A 294 -7.32 20.79 5.57
C PHE A 294 -7.11 21.17 7.05
N GLU A 295 -6.19 22.08 7.36
CA GLU A 295 -5.99 22.61 8.71
C GLU A 295 -7.26 23.32 9.23
N ALA A 296 -7.90 24.13 8.37
CA ALA A 296 -9.15 24.79 8.72
C ALA A 296 -10.30 23.79 9.00
N TRP A 297 -10.29 22.64 8.33
CA TRP A 297 -11.21 21.55 8.62
C TRP A 297 -10.87 20.85 9.94
N LEU A 298 -9.58 20.56 10.21
CA LEU A 298 -9.14 19.93 11.46
C LEU A 298 -9.56 20.74 12.70
N GLU A 299 -9.48 22.06 12.65
CA GLU A 299 -9.90 22.92 13.77
C GLU A 299 -11.39 22.81 14.11
N LYS A 300 -12.22 22.42 13.13
CA LYS A 300 -13.67 22.23 13.27
C LYS A 300 -14.07 20.78 13.48
N ALA A 301 -13.15 19.84 13.21
CA ALA A 301 -13.40 18.41 13.36
C ALA A 301 -13.43 18.04 14.85
N ASN A 302 -14.59 17.63 15.34
CA ASN A 302 -14.78 17.08 16.68
C ASN A 302 -14.77 15.56 16.65
#